data_f430a5cb08a7e63b68473251cbc0bc66
#
_entry.id   f430a5cb08a7e63b68473251cbc0bc66
#
_cell.length_a   1.000
_cell.length_b   1.000
_cell.length_c   1.000
_cell.angle_alpha   90.00
_cell.angle_beta   90.00
_cell.angle_gamma   90.00
#
_symmetry.space_group_name_H-M   'P 1'
#
loop_
_entity.id
_entity.type
_entity.pdbx_description
1 polymer ?
#
loop_
_entity_poly.entity_id
_entity_poly.type
_entity_poly.pdbx_seq_one_letter_code
_entity_poly.pdbx_strand_id
1 'polypeptide(L)'
;MITQEEILKHLDVDYSYRLAKRMEVYKSNPVLGYRTAGSRAEFETGEMLKQEMESIGLSDVSKDAVTVDGWEFKKAVLRFEGQDGREREVQLGAYQTTLVTDGFEECSLMYLGKGTDRDYEGKNAAGKLVLVDINQ
;
A
#
# COMPACT_ATOMS: atom_id res chain seq x y z
N MET A 1 -16.22 32.01 -20.44
CA MET A 1 -16.36 30.80 -19.60
C MET A 1 -15.61 29.70 -20.33
N ILE A 2 -14.61 29.10 -19.72
CA ILE A 2 -13.81 28.02 -20.34
C ILE A 2 -14.71 26.79 -20.48
N THR A 3 -14.76 26.22 -21.67
CA THR A 3 -15.57 25.02 -21.93
C THR A 3 -14.81 23.74 -21.56
N GLN A 4 -15.55 22.65 -21.33
CA GLN A 4 -14.93 21.34 -21.08
C GLN A 4 -14.01 20.90 -22.22
N GLU A 5 -14.40 21.19 -23.46
CA GLU A 5 -13.60 20.86 -24.64
C GLU A 5 -12.28 21.63 -24.70
N GLU A 6 -12.26 22.89 -24.26
CA GLU A 6 -11.03 23.66 -24.14
C GLU A 6 -10.10 23.10 -23.09
N ILE A 7 -10.64 22.66 -21.93
CA ILE A 7 -9.84 22.01 -20.87
C ILE A 7 -9.23 20.70 -21.41
N LEU A 8 -10.02 19.87 -22.09
CA LEU A 8 -9.55 18.58 -22.61
C LEU A 8 -8.39 18.72 -23.61
N LYS A 9 -8.34 19.81 -24.38
CA LYS A 9 -7.22 20.10 -25.33
C LYS A 9 -5.88 20.37 -24.62
N HIS A 10 -5.92 20.75 -23.36
CA HIS A 10 -4.73 21.04 -22.56
C HIS A 10 -4.31 19.89 -21.64
N LEU A 11 -5.00 18.75 -21.66
CA LEU A 11 -4.60 17.58 -20.90
C LEU A 11 -3.35 16.94 -21.52
N ASP A 12 -2.28 16.88 -20.74
CA ASP A 12 -1.06 16.16 -21.07
C ASP A 12 -0.96 14.89 -20.23
N VAL A 13 -1.39 13.77 -20.81
CA VAL A 13 -1.34 12.46 -20.16
C VAL A 13 0.11 12.02 -19.94
N ASP A 14 1.00 12.33 -20.87
CA ASP A 14 2.42 11.99 -20.76
C ASP A 14 3.08 12.75 -19.62
N TYR A 15 2.73 14.02 -19.43
CA TYR A 15 3.18 14.79 -18.26
C TYR A 15 2.72 14.11 -16.94
N SER A 16 1.44 13.78 -16.85
CA SER A 16 0.88 13.12 -15.67
C SER A 16 1.58 11.79 -15.38
N TYR A 17 1.84 11.00 -16.41
CA TYR A 17 2.56 9.73 -16.28
C TYR A 17 4.01 9.92 -15.84
N ARG A 18 4.73 10.88 -16.41
CA ARG A 18 6.11 11.23 -16.00
C ARG A 18 6.15 11.69 -14.55
N LEU A 19 5.17 12.48 -14.11
CA LEU A 19 5.08 12.92 -12.72
C LEU A 19 4.85 11.74 -11.78
N ALA A 20 3.93 10.83 -12.11
CA ALA A 20 3.71 9.60 -11.35
C ALA A 20 4.98 8.75 -11.25
N LYS A 21 5.72 8.62 -12.35
CA LYS A 21 7.02 7.91 -12.35
C LYS A 21 8.06 8.57 -11.45
N ARG A 22 8.12 9.90 -11.41
CA ARG A 22 9.00 10.62 -10.49
C ARG A 22 8.63 10.34 -9.02
N MET A 23 7.36 10.16 -8.72
CA MET A 23 6.90 9.83 -7.36
C MET A 23 7.32 8.42 -6.92
N GLU A 24 7.52 7.49 -7.84
CA GLU A 24 7.91 6.10 -7.54
C GLU A 24 9.27 5.97 -6.86
N VAL A 25 10.16 6.96 -6.98
CA VAL A 25 11.49 6.91 -6.34
C VAL A 25 11.41 7.07 -4.82
N TYR A 26 10.38 7.73 -4.33
CA TYR A 26 10.16 7.97 -2.91
C TYR A 26 9.40 6.80 -2.29
N LYS A 27 10.11 5.92 -1.60
CA LYS A 27 9.58 4.69 -1.01
C LYS A 27 9.94 4.62 0.46
N SER A 28 8.98 4.30 1.31
CA SER A 28 9.25 3.92 2.71
C SER A 28 9.64 2.44 2.82
N ASN A 29 9.17 1.60 1.88
CA ASN A 29 9.58 0.22 1.78
C ASN A 29 10.19 -0.06 0.39
N PRO A 30 11.49 -0.37 0.29
CA PRO A 30 12.17 -0.56 -1.00
C PRO A 30 11.76 -1.84 -1.72
N VAL A 31 11.28 -2.85 -1.00
CA VAL A 31 10.90 -4.16 -1.57
C VAL A 31 9.50 -4.10 -2.16
N LEU A 32 8.54 -3.59 -1.40
CA LEU A 32 7.13 -3.53 -1.80
C LEU A 32 6.75 -2.23 -2.53
N GLY A 33 7.63 -1.22 -2.50
CA GLY A 33 7.51 -0.02 -3.32
C GLY A 33 6.49 1.02 -2.87
N TYR A 34 5.86 0.86 -1.70
CA TYR A 34 4.87 1.82 -1.18
C TYR A 34 5.47 2.92 -0.31
N ARG A 35 4.67 3.95 -0.03
CA ARG A 35 4.89 5.00 0.98
C ARG A 35 3.81 4.93 2.03
N THR A 36 4.22 4.90 3.29
CA THR A 36 3.29 5.02 4.42
C THR A 36 3.10 6.48 4.81
N ALA A 37 1.91 6.81 5.28
CA ALA A 37 1.62 8.11 5.89
C ALA A 37 2.57 8.38 7.06
N GLY A 38 3.04 9.62 7.21
CA GLY A 38 4.00 10.03 8.24
C GLY A 38 5.45 9.61 7.98
N SER A 39 5.74 8.93 6.85
CA SER A 39 7.10 8.54 6.49
C SER A 39 7.91 9.71 5.90
N ARG A 40 9.23 9.61 6.00
CA ARG A 40 10.12 10.56 5.32
C ARG A 40 9.88 10.58 3.80
N ALA A 41 9.62 9.43 3.20
CA ALA A 41 9.33 9.32 1.78
C ALA A 41 8.05 10.07 1.38
N GLU A 42 7.02 10.06 2.22
CA GLU A 42 5.82 10.88 2.01
C GLU A 42 6.15 12.38 2.08
N PHE A 43 6.90 12.80 3.09
CA PHE A 43 7.33 14.20 3.23
C PHE A 43 8.12 14.67 2.00
N GLU A 44 9.10 13.88 1.55
CA GLU A 44 9.92 14.20 0.37
C GLU A 44 9.10 14.22 -0.92
N THR A 45 8.10 13.34 -1.06
CA THR A 45 7.14 13.39 -2.17
C THR A 45 6.33 14.69 -2.16
N GLY A 46 5.85 15.10 -0.98
CA GLY A 46 5.13 16.36 -0.80
C GLY A 46 5.98 17.58 -1.17
N GLU A 47 7.26 17.59 -0.84
CA GLU A 47 8.19 18.66 -1.25
C GLU A 47 8.37 18.68 -2.79
N MET A 48 8.56 17.53 -3.41
CA MET A 48 8.69 17.42 -4.87
C MET A 48 7.42 17.90 -5.57
N LEU A 49 6.23 17.51 -5.09
CA LEU A 49 4.95 17.95 -5.66
C LEU A 49 4.74 19.46 -5.49
N LYS A 50 5.09 20.03 -4.31
CA LYS A 50 5.03 21.46 -4.09
C LYS A 50 5.89 22.22 -5.11
N GLN A 51 7.14 21.80 -5.28
CA GLN A 51 8.05 22.40 -6.27
C GLN A 51 7.50 22.30 -7.70
N GLU A 52 6.90 21.16 -8.04
CA GLU A 52 6.29 20.96 -9.35
C GLU A 52 5.11 21.93 -9.58
N MET A 53 4.23 22.06 -8.59
CA MET A 53 3.08 22.98 -8.64
C MET A 53 3.54 24.43 -8.81
N GLU A 54 4.56 24.86 -8.07
CA GLU A 54 5.15 26.18 -8.21
C GLU A 54 5.80 26.37 -9.59
N SER A 55 6.47 25.35 -10.12
CA SER A 55 7.16 25.42 -11.42
C SER A 55 6.22 25.57 -12.60
N ILE A 56 5.00 25.06 -12.50
CA ILE A 56 3.94 25.23 -13.53
C ILE A 56 3.13 26.52 -13.35
N GLY A 57 3.51 27.37 -12.40
CA GLY A 57 2.94 28.72 -12.22
C GLY A 57 1.80 28.81 -11.23
N LEU A 58 1.56 27.79 -10.40
CA LEU A 58 0.62 27.92 -9.30
C LEU A 58 1.21 28.82 -8.19
N SER A 59 0.38 29.70 -7.65
CA SER A 59 0.72 30.59 -6.53
C SER A 59 0.12 30.06 -5.23
N ASP A 60 0.67 30.52 -4.11
CA ASP A 60 0.18 30.21 -2.76
C ASP A 60 0.13 28.71 -2.42
N VAL A 61 1.07 27.94 -3.00
CA VAL A 61 1.18 26.51 -2.73
C VAL A 61 1.71 26.28 -1.31
N SER A 62 0.88 25.73 -0.44
CA SER A 62 1.23 25.41 0.94
C SER A 62 1.08 23.93 1.24
N LYS A 63 1.72 23.48 2.30
CA LYS A 63 1.56 22.13 2.88
C LYS A 63 0.96 22.29 4.26
N ASP A 64 -0.18 21.65 4.48
CA ASP A 64 -0.81 21.64 5.79
C ASP A 64 -0.27 20.46 6.61
N ALA A 65 0.23 20.75 7.80
CA ALA A 65 0.70 19.72 8.72
C ALA A 65 -0.49 19.00 9.37
N VAL A 66 -0.50 17.68 9.23
CA VAL A 66 -1.47 16.82 9.92
C VAL A 66 -0.74 15.80 10.76
N THR A 67 -1.30 15.46 11.92
CA THR A 67 -0.76 14.39 12.76
C THR A 67 -1.39 13.07 12.33
N VAL A 68 -0.55 12.09 12.08
CA VAL A 68 -0.95 10.73 11.68
C VAL A 68 -0.21 9.71 12.53
N ASP A 69 -0.80 8.53 12.72
CA ASP A 69 -0.11 7.42 13.35
C ASP A 69 1.01 6.92 12.43
N GLY A 70 2.22 6.87 12.96
CA GLY A 70 3.37 6.31 12.25
C GLY A 70 3.27 4.79 12.19
N TRP A 71 3.47 4.23 11.01
CA TRP A 71 3.52 2.78 10.82
C TRP A 71 4.64 2.41 9.86
N GLU A 72 5.43 1.42 10.24
CA GLU A 72 6.53 0.90 9.44
C GLU A 72 6.41 -0.61 9.28
N PHE A 73 6.43 -1.07 8.05
CA PHE A 73 6.51 -2.49 7.74
C PHE A 73 7.99 -2.90 7.55
N LYS A 74 8.45 -3.82 8.37
CA LYS A 74 9.83 -4.33 8.26
C LYS A 74 9.90 -5.58 7.39
N LYS A 75 9.18 -6.63 7.78
CA LYS A 75 9.19 -7.91 7.09
C LYS A 75 8.00 -8.76 7.54
N ALA A 76 7.41 -9.52 6.62
CA ALA A 76 6.53 -10.64 6.94
C ALA A 76 6.79 -11.78 5.95
N VAL A 77 6.85 -12.99 6.46
CA VAL A 77 7.15 -14.19 5.68
C VAL A 77 6.21 -15.31 6.11
N LEU A 78 5.62 -15.97 5.12
CA LEU A 78 4.84 -17.18 5.33
C LEU A 78 5.63 -18.37 4.79
N ARG A 79 5.84 -19.39 5.65
CA ARG A 79 6.35 -20.70 5.24
C ARG A 79 5.25 -21.73 5.34
N PHE A 80 5.17 -22.60 4.36
CA PHE A 80 4.19 -23.68 4.34
C PHE A 80 4.68 -24.84 3.48
N GLU A 81 4.19 -26.03 3.80
CA GLU A 81 4.40 -27.20 2.96
C GLU A 81 3.36 -27.24 1.83
N GLY A 82 3.83 -27.32 0.60
CA GLY A 82 2.97 -27.49 -0.57
C GLY A 82 2.40 -28.91 -0.67
N GLN A 83 1.42 -29.11 -1.55
CA GLN A 83 0.82 -30.44 -1.80
C GLN A 83 1.83 -31.49 -2.29
N ASP A 84 2.96 -31.05 -2.80
CA ASP A 84 4.08 -31.88 -3.26
C ASP A 84 5.09 -32.21 -2.15
N GLY A 85 4.77 -31.88 -0.88
CA GLY A 85 5.63 -32.10 0.29
C GLY A 85 6.86 -31.18 0.35
N ARG A 86 6.92 -30.14 -0.50
CA ARG A 86 8.04 -29.21 -0.47
C ARG A 86 7.70 -27.97 0.34
N GLU A 87 8.67 -27.55 1.17
CA GLU A 87 8.59 -26.27 1.86
C GLU A 87 8.64 -25.11 0.86
N ARG A 88 7.77 -24.14 1.04
CA ARG A 88 7.69 -22.90 0.26
C ARG A 88 7.71 -21.71 1.18
N GLU A 89 8.34 -20.65 0.70
CA GLU A 89 8.38 -19.37 1.39
C GLU A 89 7.82 -18.27 0.48
N VAL A 90 6.92 -17.47 1.04
CA VAL A 90 6.31 -16.31 0.36
C VAL A 90 6.52 -15.08 1.21
N GLN A 91 7.00 -14.01 0.61
CA GLN A 91 7.02 -12.71 1.24
C GLN A 91 5.64 -12.08 1.20
N LEU A 92 5.18 -11.63 2.37
CA LEU A 92 3.90 -10.96 2.53
C LEU A 92 4.11 -9.45 2.64
N GLY A 93 3.11 -8.69 2.20
CA GLY A 93 2.95 -7.30 2.59
C GLY A 93 2.14 -7.21 3.89
N ALA A 94 2.09 -6.01 4.46
CA ALA A 94 1.19 -5.71 5.56
C ALA A 94 0.64 -4.29 5.42
N TYR A 95 -0.50 -4.04 6.04
CA TYR A 95 -1.13 -2.74 6.08
C TYR A 95 -1.68 -2.47 7.49
N GLN A 96 -1.13 -1.45 8.11
CA GLN A 96 -1.57 -0.92 9.43
C GLN A 96 -1.92 -2.00 10.47
N THR A 97 -1.13 -3.08 10.52
CA THR A 97 -1.29 -4.13 11.53
C THR A 97 -0.41 -3.86 12.74
N THR A 98 -0.88 -4.28 13.90
CA THR A 98 -0.10 -4.31 15.15
C THR A 98 0.49 -5.68 15.43
N LEU A 99 0.26 -6.65 14.54
CA LEU A 99 0.82 -8.00 14.69
C LEU A 99 2.33 -7.96 14.53
N VAL A 100 3.02 -8.39 15.59
CA VAL A 100 4.47 -8.57 15.61
C VAL A 100 4.77 -9.92 16.22
N THR A 101 5.62 -10.70 15.57
CA THR A 101 6.11 -11.99 16.09
C THR A 101 7.62 -11.91 16.37
N ASP A 102 8.10 -12.61 17.37
CA ASP A 102 9.53 -12.79 17.63
C ASP A 102 10.01 -14.08 16.97
N GLY A 103 10.18 -14.03 15.65
CA GLY A 103 10.49 -15.18 14.81
C GLY A 103 9.27 -15.82 14.16
N PHE A 104 9.41 -17.09 13.77
CA PHE A 104 8.31 -17.85 13.17
C PHE A 104 7.39 -18.43 14.24
N GLU A 105 6.10 -18.24 14.05
CA GLU A 105 5.04 -18.87 14.82
C GLU A 105 4.31 -19.89 13.94
N GLU A 106 4.12 -21.09 14.47
CA GLU A 106 3.37 -22.13 13.78
C GLU A 106 1.88 -21.94 14.03
N CYS A 107 1.09 -21.91 12.97
CA CYS A 107 -0.35 -21.78 13.06
C CYS A 107 -1.06 -22.61 11.99
N SER A 108 -2.30 -23.00 12.27
CA SER A 108 -3.15 -23.64 11.28
C SER A 108 -3.68 -22.61 10.30
N LEU A 109 -3.66 -22.95 9.00
CA LEU A 109 -4.24 -22.13 7.94
C LEU A 109 -5.70 -22.53 7.68
N MET A 110 -6.57 -21.55 7.52
CA MET A 110 -7.96 -21.74 7.08
C MET A 110 -8.28 -20.81 5.92
N TYR A 111 -8.72 -21.39 4.80
CA TYR A 111 -9.22 -20.60 3.67
C TYR A 111 -10.72 -20.36 3.83
N LEU A 112 -11.14 -19.09 3.72
CA LEU A 112 -12.51 -18.63 3.91
C LEU A 112 -13.03 -17.82 2.72
N GLY A 113 -12.76 -18.26 1.50
CA GLY A 113 -13.31 -17.66 0.28
C GLY A 113 -13.14 -16.16 0.26
N LYS A 114 -14.24 -15.41 0.24
CA LYS A 114 -14.26 -13.93 0.22
C LYS A 114 -14.24 -13.27 1.60
N GLY A 115 -14.23 -14.06 2.67
CA GLY A 115 -14.26 -13.56 4.04
C GLY A 115 -15.57 -12.88 4.44
N THR A 116 -16.69 -13.25 3.81
CA THR A 116 -18.02 -12.78 4.18
C THR A 116 -18.53 -13.51 5.43
N ASP A 117 -19.53 -12.97 6.12
CA ASP A 117 -20.16 -13.61 7.27
C ASP A 117 -20.56 -15.06 6.96
N ARG A 118 -21.08 -15.29 5.75
CA ARG A 118 -21.47 -16.62 5.27
C ARG A 118 -20.27 -17.58 5.17
N ASP A 119 -19.10 -17.07 4.80
CA ASP A 119 -17.89 -17.88 4.69
C ASP A 119 -17.36 -18.30 6.07
N TYR A 120 -17.68 -17.54 7.12
CA TYR A 120 -17.37 -17.84 8.52
C TYR A 120 -18.42 -18.73 9.20
N GLU A 121 -19.63 -18.83 8.65
CA GLU A 121 -20.74 -19.57 9.28
C GLU A 121 -20.36 -21.02 9.54
N GLY A 122 -20.53 -21.46 10.79
CA GLY A 122 -20.20 -22.81 11.25
C GLY A 122 -18.71 -23.14 11.33
N LYS A 123 -17.80 -22.17 11.13
CA LYS A 123 -16.35 -22.39 11.15
C LYS A 123 -15.71 -21.71 12.37
N ASN A 124 -14.78 -22.42 13.00
CA ASN A 124 -13.98 -21.86 14.10
C ASN A 124 -12.64 -21.35 13.55
N ALA A 125 -12.52 -20.03 13.38
CA ALA A 125 -11.31 -19.35 12.92
C ALA A 125 -10.41 -18.87 14.08
N ALA A 126 -10.83 -19.04 15.33
CA ALA A 126 -10.05 -18.57 16.47
C ALA A 126 -8.66 -19.24 16.51
N GLY A 127 -7.61 -18.43 16.64
CA GLY A 127 -6.22 -18.88 16.70
C GLY A 127 -5.66 -19.45 15.40
N LYS A 128 -6.33 -19.22 14.26
CA LYS A 128 -5.88 -19.66 12.94
C LYS A 128 -5.47 -18.50 12.06
N LEU A 129 -4.55 -18.75 11.16
CA LEU A 129 -4.28 -17.82 10.04
C LEU A 129 -5.40 -18.00 9.00
N VAL A 130 -6.13 -16.94 8.74
CA VAL A 130 -7.23 -16.94 7.79
C VAL A 130 -6.74 -16.37 6.46
N LEU A 131 -6.95 -17.11 5.39
CA LEU A 131 -6.73 -16.67 4.02
C LEU A 131 -8.07 -16.36 3.36
N VAL A 132 -8.19 -15.17 2.78
CA VAL A 132 -9.36 -14.73 2.03
C VAL A 132 -8.95 -14.15 0.68
N ASP A 133 -9.83 -14.28 -0.31
CA ASP A 133 -9.65 -13.62 -1.60
C ASP A 133 -10.12 -12.17 -1.50
N ILE A 134 -9.21 -11.22 -1.73
CA ILE A 134 -9.58 -9.83 -1.92
C ILE A 134 -10.01 -9.67 -3.37
N ASN A 135 -11.31 -9.71 -3.62
CA ASN A 135 -11.85 -9.42 -4.95
C ASN A 135 -11.92 -7.91 -5.15
N GLN A 136 -11.30 -7.52 -6.21
CA GLN A 136 -11.51 -6.22 -6.83
C GLN A 136 -12.76 -6.23 -7.70
#